data_db95ffee66c95361a103c8ecfb767c0d
#
_entry.id   db95ffee66c95361a103c8ecfb767c0d
#
_cell.length_a   1.000
_cell.length_b   1.000
_cell.length_c   1.000
_cell.angle_alpha   90.00
_cell.angle_beta   90.00
_cell.angle_gamma   90.00
#
_symmetry.space_group_name_H-M   'P 1'
#
loop_
_entity.id
_entity.type
_entity.pdbx_description
1 polymer ?
#
loop_
_entity_poly.entity_id
_entity_poly.type
_entity_poly.pdbx_seq_one_letter_code
_entity_poly.pdbx_strand_id
1 'polypeptide(L)' 'MKRIRAKKKMSQGDIARALGVDRGYISNIENGKKNPTLATIQKLADALKVSADKLLK' A
#
# COMPACT_ATOMS: atom_id res chain seq x y z
N MET A 1 -2.43 6.20 -0.98
CA MET A 1 -1.29 5.29 -1.15
C MET A 1 -0.52 5.52 -2.44
N LYS A 2 -1.22 5.69 -3.54
CA LYS A 2 -0.57 5.89 -4.83
C LYS A 2 0.40 7.07 -4.82
N ARG A 3 0.00 8.16 -4.20
CA ARG A 3 0.83 9.36 -4.12
C ARG A 3 2.08 9.12 -3.29
N ILE A 4 1.92 8.44 -2.15
CA ILE A 4 3.05 8.14 -1.27
C ILE A 4 4.00 7.18 -1.95
N ARG A 5 3.46 6.18 -2.64
CA ARG A 5 4.24 5.20 -3.36
C ARG A 5 5.10 5.87 -4.45
N ALA A 6 4.50 6.77 -5.20
CA ALA A 6 5.21 7.50 -6.25
C ALA A 6 6.32 8.37 -5.65
N LYS A 7 6.04 8.99 -4.50
CA LYS A 7 7.01 9.82 -3.81
C LYS A 7 8.22 9.00 -3.35
N LYS A 8 7.98 7.73 -2.98
CA LYS A 8 9.04 6.81 -2.57
C LYS A 8 9.66 6.07 -3.74
N LYS A 9 9.19 6.32 -4.96
CA LYS A 9 9.67 5.67 -6.18
C LYS A 9 9.53 4.16 -6.12
N MET A 10 8.41 3.69 -5.57
CA MET A 10 8.10 2.27 -5.48
C MET A 10 7.00 1.91 -6.46
N SER A 11 7.13 0.74 -7.09
CA SER A 11 6.09 0.23 -7.97
C SER A 11 5.08 -0.57 -7.17
N GLN A 12 3.93 -0.87 -7.79
CA GLN A 12 2.94 -1.77 -7.18
C GLN A 12 3.56 -3.13 -6.86
N GLY A 13 4.44 -3.60 -7.74
CA GLY A 13 5.11 -4.87 -7.53
C GLY A 13 6.03 -4.85 -6.32
N ASP A 14 6.71 -3.71 -6.09
CA ASP A 14 7.57 -3.56 -4.92
C ASP A 14 6.77 -3.66 -3.63
N ILE A 15 5.63 -2.96 -3.59
CA ILE A 15 4.76 -2.99 -2.41
C ILE A 15 4.21 -4.41 -2.21
N ALA A 16 3.72 -5.03 -3.28
CA ALA A 16 3.15 -6.37 -3.20
C ALA A 16 4.17 -7.37 -2.66
N ARG A 17 5.41 -7.24 -3.12
CA ARG A 17 6.49 -8.13 -2.68
C ARG A 17 6.78 -7.92 -1.20
N ALA A 18 6.80 -6.66 -0.77
CA ALA A 18 7.06 -6.34 0.63
C ALA A 18 5.96 -6.87 1.55
N LEU A 19 4.72 -6.89 1.08
CA LEU A 19 3.60 -7.38 1.86
C LEU A 19 3.35 -8.88 1.69
N GLY A 20 3.95 -9.49 0.68
CA GLY A 20 3.72 -10.91 0.40
C GLY A 20 2.37 -11.18 -0.24
N VAL A 21 1.88 -10.24 -1.05
CA VAL A 21 0.59 -10.36 -1.73
C VAL A 21 0.78 -10.14 -3.22
N ASP A 22 -0.27 -10.39 -4.01
CA ASP A 22 -0.23 -10.17 -5.45
C ASP A 22 -0.29 -8.70 -5.77
N ARG A 23 0.33 -8.31 -6.88
CA ARG A 23 0.28 -6.95 -7.37
C ARG A 23 -1.16 -6.52 -7.63
N GLY A 24 -2.00 -7.44 -8.10
CA GLY A 24 -3.42 -7.15 -8.34
C GLY A 24 -4.15 -6.71 -7.08
N TYR A 25 -3.76 -7.26 -5.93
CA TYR A 25 -4.35 -6.86 -4.66
C TYR A 25 -4.06 -5.38 -4.38
N ILE A 26 -2.82 -4.97 -4.60
CA ILE A 26 -2.43 -3.57 -4.41
C ILE A 26 -3.17 -2.67 -5.39
N SER A 27 -3.25 -3.08 -6.65
CA SER A 27 -3.98 -2.32 -7.66
C SER A 27 -5.44 -2.14 -7.27
N ASN A 28 -6.08 -3.19 -6.75
CA ASN A 28 -7.49 -3.11 -6.34
C ASN A 28 -7.68 -2.14 -5.19
N ILE A 29 -6.74 -2.10 -4.24
CA ILE A 29 -6.81 -1.15 -3.14
C ILE A 29 -6.68 0.28 -3.67
N GLU A 30 -5.73 0.51 -4.57
CA GLU A 30 -5.50 1.84 -5.12
C GLU A 30 -6.68 2.34 -5.95
N ASN A 31 -7.38 1.43 -6.60
CA ASN A 31 -8.53 1.77 -7.44
C ASN A 31 -9.85 1.79 -6.66
N GLY A 32 -9.80 1.57 -5.37
CA GLY A 32 -11.00 1.60 -4.53
C GLY A 32 -11.90 0.39 -4.68
N LYS A 33 -11.41 -0.67 -5.34
CA LYS A 33 -12.19 -1.90 -5.51
C LYS A 33 -12.14 -2.80 -4.28
N LYS A 34 -11.19 -2.56 -3.41
CA LYS A 34 -11.03 -3.35 -2.19
C LYS A 34 -10.56 -2.46 -1.07
N ASN A 35 -11.17 -2.63 0.10
CA ASN A 35 -10.77 -1.85 1.27
C ASN A 35 -9.72 -2.64 2.05
N PRO A 36 -8.57 -2.03 2.37
CA PRO A 36 -7.57 -2.72 3.18
C PRO A 36 -8.04 -2.83 4.62
N THR A 37 -7.65 -3.94 5.27
CA THR A 37 -7.89 -4.08 6.71
C THR A 37 -6.87 -3.25 7.46
N LEU A 38 -7.10 -3.08 8.78
CA LEU A 38 -6.13 -2.37 9.61
C LEU A 38 -4.76 -3.04 9.57
N ALA A 39 -4.75 -4.38 9.53
CA ALA A 39 -3.49 -5.11 9.44
C ALA A 39 -2.78 -4.79 8.12
N THR A 40 -3.53 -4.71 7.03
CA THR A 40 -2.96 -4.37 5.73
C THR A 40 -2.43 -2.94 5.73
N ILE A 41 -3.17 -2.01 6.32
CA ILE A 41 -2.74 -0.61 6.41
C ILE A 41 -1.44 -0.52 7.20
N GLN A 42 -1.33 -1.28 8.29
CA GLN A 42 -0.11 -1.29 9.09
C GLN A 42 1.08 -1.82 8.28
N LYS A 43 0.85 -2.89 7.52
CA LYS A 43 1.90 -3.44 6.67
C LYS A 43 2.31 -2.47 5.58
N LEU A 44 1.34 -1.77 5.00
CA LEU A 44 1.62 -0.76 3.98
C LEU A 44 2.44 0.39 4.58
N ALA A 45 2.07 0.83 5.76
CA ALA A 45 2.80 1.90 6.44
C ALA A 45 4.24 1.48 6.69
N ASP A 46 4.45 0.26 7.15
CA ASP A 46 5.79 -0.25 7.38
C ASP A 46 6.59 -0.35 6.10
N ALA A 47 5.96 -0.84 5.02
CA ALA A 47 6.64 -0.99 3.74
C ALA A 47 7.01 0.37 3.15
N LEU A 48 6.15 1.36 3.32
CA LEU A 48 6.37 2.71 2.79
C LEU A 48 7.12 3.60 3.78
N LYS A 49 7.37 3.10 5.00
CA LYS A 49 8.07 3.84 6.05
C LYS A 49 7.38 5.16 6.37
N VAL A 50 6.07 5.11 6.48
CA VAL A 50 5.24 6.26 6.87
C VAL A 50 4.31 5.82 8.00
N SER A 51 3.69 6.78 8.68
CA SER A 51 2.72 6.44 9.72
C SER A 51 1.43 5.97 9.06
N ALA A 52 0.68 5.12 9.77
CA ALA A 52 -0.60 4.62 9.27
C ALA A 52 -1.58 5.76 9.01
N ASP A 53 -1.50 6.83 9.78
CA ASP A 53 -2.38 7.99 9.63
C ASP A 53 -2.33 8.56 8.21
N LYS A 54 -1.16 8.52 7.60
CA LYS A 54 -0.98 9.07 6.25
C LYS A 54 -1.71 8.24 5.20
N LEU A 55 -1.96 6.98 5.49
CA LEU A 55 -2.67 6.10 4.58
C LEU A 55 -4.19 6.15 4.79
N LEU A 56 -4.63 6.58 5.95
CA LEU A 56 -6.05 6.64 6.29
C LEU A 56 -6.74 7.91 5.78
N LYS A 57 -5.98 8.86 5.32
CA LYS A 57 -6.53 10.13 4.81
C LYS A 57 -6.66 10.15 3.31
#